data_e98eddd8cb81ddcb63b01c3034c87baa
#
_entry.id   e98eddd8cb81ddcb63b01c3034c87baa
#
_cell.length_a   1.000
_cell.length_b   1.000
_cell.length_c   1.000
_cell.angle_alpha   90.00
_cell.angle_beta   90.00
_cell.angle_gamma   90.00
#
_symmetry.space_group_name_H-M   'P 1'
#
loop_
_entity.id
_entity.type
_entity.pdbx_description
1 polymer ?
#
loop_
_entity_poly.entity_id
_entity_poly.type
_entity_poly.pdbx_seq_one_letter_code
_entity_poly.pdbx_strand_id
1 'polypeptide(L)'
;KVATRGADNAWEGTISQIDADHAYWVQTSAFTSIKTLINVHDPATNLATIPVVAGWNLVPVVDLAQTAPPTQAQLAANSHGFTAAAYFSSLTWTVAYGFDTQANTWRKITSTTGDNIGQGKGYWVWATKAGELVP
;
A
#
# COMPACT_ATOMS: atom_id res chain seq x y z
N LYS A 1 4.74 -1.00 -14.73
CA LYS A 1 6.16 -1.36 -14.71
C LYS A 1 6.32 -2.75 -14.08
N VAL A 2 7.25 -3.53 -14.56
CA VAL A 2 7.52 -4.92 -14.12
C VAL A 2 9.02 -5.08 -13.91
N ALA A 3 9.41 -5.81 -12.88
CA ALA A 3 10.75 -6.38 -12.78
C ALA A 3 10.62 -7.88 -12.47
N THR A 4 11.41 -8.69 -13.15
CA THR A 4 11.49 -10.14 -12.96
C THR A 4 12.94 -10.52 -12.66
N ARG A 5 13.11 -11.64 -11.96
CA ARG A 5 14.45 -12.15 -11.69
C ARG A 5 14.81 -13.16 -12.78
N GLY A 6 15.87 -12.88 -13.52
CA GLY A 6 16.41 -13.76 -14.54
C GLY A 6 17.07 -15.01 -13.95
N ALA A 7 17.42 -15.97 -14.81
CA ALA A 7 18.08 -17.21 -14.43
C ALA A 7 19.48 -17.00 -13.80
N ASP A 8 20.11 -15.89 -14.11
CA ASP A 8 21.41 -15.45 -13.56
C ASP A 8 21.29 -14.69 -12.23
N ASN A 9 20.08 -14.65 -11.65
CA ASN A 9 19.75 -13.86 -10.47
C ASN A 9 19.80 -12.32 -10.66
N ALA A 10 20.00 -11.81 -11.85
CA ALA A 10 19.88 -10.38 -12.14
C ALA A 10 18.41 -9.96 -12.20
N TRP A 11 18.13 -8.71 -11.84
CA TRP A 11 16.82 -8.10 -12.01
C TRP A 11 16.68 -7.54 -13.43
N GLU A 12 15.68 -8.01 -14.14
CA GLU A 12 15.34 -7.55 -15.49
C GLU A 12 14.00 -6.83 -15.45
N GLY A 13 13.88 -5.71 -16.15
CA GLY A 13 12.60 -5.02 -16.27
C GLY A 13 12.72 -3.49 -16.21
N THR A 14 11.58 -2.86 -16.00
CA THR A 14 11.45 -1.39 -16.03
C THR A 14 11.38 -0.74 -14.65
N ILE A 15 11.48 -1.53 -13.58
CA ILE A 15 11.56 -1.05 -12.20
C ILE A 15 13.02 -1.05 -11.80
N SER A 16 13.61 0.12 -11.64
CA SER A 16 14.99 0.31 -11.18
C SER A 16 15.08 0.70 -9.71
N GLN A 17 14.00 1.21 -9.15
CA GLN A 17 13.90 1.62 -7.74
C GLN A 17 12.52 1.29 -7.19
N ILE A 18 12.49 0.97 -5.91
CA ILE A 18 11.26 0.85 -5.11
C ILE A 18 11.22 2.09 -4.23
N ASP A 19 10.12 2.83 -4.29
CA ASP A 19 9.88 4.04 -3.51
C ASP A 19 8.66 3.86 -2.59
N ALA A 20 8.47 4.78 -1.66
CA ALA A 20 7.39 4.73 -0.70
C ALA A 20 6.04 5.24 -1.26
N ASP A 21 6.06 5.90 -2.42
CA ASP A 21 4.86 6.50 -3.01
C ASP A 21 4.06 5.50 -3.84
N HIS A 22 4.62 4.29 -4.03
CA HIS A 22 4.01 3.24 -4.84
C HIS A 22 3.85 1.95 -4.05
N ALA A 23 2.81 1.20 -4.37
CA ALA A 23 2.68 -0.18 -3.95
C ALA A 23 3.16 -1.13 -5.05
N TYR A 24 3.67 -2.27 -4.65
CA TYR A 24 4.26 -3.26 -5.55
C TYR A 24 3.67 -4.63 -5.31
N TRP A 25 3.41 -5.37 -6.40
CA TRP A 25 3.14 -6.78 -6.34
C TRP A 25 4.45 -7.54 -6.40
N VAL A 26 4.69 -8.39 -5.40
CA VAL A 26 5.86 -9.26 -5.35
C VAL A 26 5.39 -10.70 -5.34
N GLN A 27 5.80 -11.45 -6.36
CA GLN A 27 5.60 -12.89 -6.42
C GLN A 27 6.88 -13.59 -5.98
N THR A 28 6.76 -14.49 -5.02
CA THR A 28 7.88 -15.29 -4.54
C THR A 28 7.55 -16.78 -4.69
N SER A 29 8.57 -17.60 -5.00
CA SER A 29 8.42 -19.06 -5.13
C SER A 29 8.44 -19.78 -3.78
N ALA A 30 8.82 -19.09 -2.71
CA ALA A 30 8.90 -19.63 -1.36
C ALA A 30 8.54 -18.54 -0.35
N PHE A 31 8.24 -18.96 0.88
CA PHE A 31 8.05 -18.01 1.97
C PHE A 31 9.33 -17.20 2.19
N THR A 32 9.19 -15.89 2.15
CA THR A 32 10.32 -14.98 2.35
C THR A 32 9.86 -13.71 3.05
N SER A 33 10.76 -13.05 3.73
CA SER A 33 10.52 -11.73 4.29
C SER A 33 11.32 -10.69 3.51
N ILE A 34 10.66 -9.60 3.15
CA ILE A 34 11.31 -8.44 2.53
C ILE A 34 11.54 -7.42 3.63
N LYS A 35 12.81 -7.07 3.85
CA LYS A 35 13.16 -5.95 4.74
C LYS A 35 13.30 -4.70 3.88
N THR A 36 12.47 -3.71 4.15
CA THR A 36 12.58 -2.38 3.56
C THR A 36 13.10 -1.41 4.60
N LEU A 37 14.07 -0.57 4.20
CA LEU A 37 14.45 0.59 4.98
C LEU A 37 13.50 1.71 4.59
N ILE A 38 12.61 2.07 5.49
CA ILE A 38 11.73 3.23 5.32
C ILE A 38 12.47 4.41 5.95
N ASN A 39 12.86 5.38 5.14
CA ASN A 39 13.25 6.67 5.67
C ASN A 39 11.98 7.34 6.19
N VAL A 40 11.88 7.43 7.51
CA VAL A 40 10.83 8.21 8.14
C VAL A 40 11.06 9.66 7.74
N HIS A 41 10.17 10.21 6.92
CA HIS A 41 10.21 11.60 6.55
C HIS A 41 9.96 12.47 7.80
N ASP A 42 10.69 13.55 7.96
CA ASP A 42 10.45 14.49 9.05
C ASP A 42 9.04 15.08 8.92
N PRO A 43 8.13 14.82 9.87
CA PRO A 43 6.75 15.27 9.78
C PRO A 43 6.62 16.80 9.77
N ALA A 44 7.69 17.56 10.05
CA ALA A 44 7.68 19.00 10.06
C ALA A 44 7.77 19.65 8.66
N THR A 45 8.07 18.89 7.59
CA THR A 45 8.44 19.50 6.32
C THR A 45 7.47 19.33 5.16
N ASN A 46 6.61 18.33 5.13
CA ASN A 46 5.47 18.19 4.18
C ASN A 46 4.79 16.84 4.38
N LEU A 47 3.48 16.82 4.47
CA LEU A 47 2.71 15.59 4.28
C LEU A 47 2.98 15.08 2.86
N ALA A 48 3.67 13.96 2.75
CA ALA A 48 3.85 13.30 1.46
C ALA A 48 2.47 12.93 0.92
N THR A 49 2.13 13.45 -0.25
CA THR A 49 0.89 13.10 -0.95
C THR A 49 1.18 12.05 -2.01
N ILE A 50 0.24 11.15 -2.24
CA ILE A 50 0.33 10.13 -3.28
C ILE A 50 -0.58 10.54 -4.43
N PRO A 51 -0.03 10.85 -5.62
CA PRO A 51 -0.85 11.26 -6.75
C PRO A 51 -1.70 10.08 -7.25
N VAL A 52 -2.98 10.34 -7.49
CA VAL A 52 -3.96 9.36 -7.94
C VAL A 52 -4.61 9.87 -9.22
N VAL A 53 -4.70 9.02 -10.23
CA VAL A 53 -5.40 9.32 -11.48
C VAL A 53 -6.82 8.77 -11.46
N ALA A 54 -7.69 9.27 -12.33
CA ALA A 54 -9.00 8.65 -12.52
C ALA A 54 -8.84 7.22 -13.03
N GLY A 55 -9.57 6.27 -12.46
CA GLY A 55 -9.45 4.85 -12.76
C GLY A 55 -8.76 4.05 -11.64
N TRP A 56 -8.14 2.94 -12.00
CA TRP A 56 -7.46 2.05 -11.05
C TRP A 56 -6.07 2.56 -10.67
N ASN A 57 -5.82 2.60 -9.36
CA ASN A 57 -4.54 2.96 -8.76
C ASN A 57 -4.15 1.87 -7.76
N LEU A 58 -2.90 1.46 -7.76
CA LEU A 58 -2.36 0.61 -6.69
C LEU A 58 -1.70 1.51 -5.64
N VAL A 59 -2.35 1.62 -4.49
CA VAL A 59 -2.01 2.60 -3.44
C VAL A 59 -1.46 1.87 -2.22
N PRO A 60 -0.32 2.29 -1.65
CA PRO A 60 0.16 1.77 -0.38
C PRO A 60 -0.65 2.34 0.79
N VAL A 61 -0.77 1.57 1.86
CA VAL A 61 -1.23 2.09 3.16
C VAL A 61 -0.02 2.32 4.03
N VAL A 62 0.26 3.58 4.30
CA VAL A 62 1.36 4.04 5.13
C VAL A 62 0.81 4.81 6.33
N ASP A 63 1.47 4.73 7.47
CA ASP A 63 1.16 5.52 8.66
C ASP A 63 2.30 6.49 8.89
N LEU A 64 2.09 7.73 8.51
CA LEU A 64 3.08 8.80 8.66
C LEU A 64 3.15 9.34 10.10
N ALA A 65 2.17 9.02 10.94
CA ALA A 65 2.16 9.44 12.34
C ALA A 65 3.01 8.55 13.25
N GLN A 66 3.49 7.40 12.74
CA GLN A 66 4.31 6.51 13.52
C GLN A 66 5.74 7.01 13.67
N THR A 67 6.13 7.24 14.91
CA THR A 67 7.52 7.58 15.28
C THR A 67 8.43 6.36 15.47
N ALA A 68 7.86 5.16 15.46
CA ALA A 68 8.59 3.90 15.58
C ALA A 68 7.96 2.81 14.70
N PRO A 69 8.76 1.88 14.14
CA PRO A 69 8.22 0.78 13.34
C PRO A 69 7.28 -0.08 14.18
N PRO A 70 6.14 -0.55 13.61
CA PRO A 70 5.20 -1.39 14.33
C PRO A 70 5.86 -2.72 14.73
N THR A 71 5.53 -3.20 15.91
CA THR A 71 5.95 -4.52 16.36
C THR A 71 5.26 -5.62 15.55
N GLN A 72 5.85 -6.81 15.52
CA GLN A 72 5.24 -7.99 14.88
C GLN A 72 3.85 -8.31 15.43
N ALA A 73 3.63 -8.10 16.73
CA ALA A 73 2.33 -8.30 17.35
C ALA A 73 1.29 -7.28 16.90
N GLN A 74 1.69 -6.04 16.68
CA GLN A 74 0.84 -4.97 16.15
C GLN A 74 0.47 -5.21 14.69
N LEU A 75 1.43 -5.67 13.87
CA LEU A 75 1.17 -6.06 12.48
C LEU A 75 0.22 -7.27 12.40
N ALA A 76 0.39 -8.27 13.29
CA ALA A 76 -0.47 -9.45 13.32
C ALA A 76 -1.90 -9.13 13.81
N ALA A 77 -2.04 -8.19 14.74
CA ALA A 77 -3.33 -7.80 15.30
C ALA A 77 -4.13 -6.84 14.39
N ASN A 78 -3.57 -6.38 13.26
CA ASN A 78 -4.12 -5.26 12.48
C ASN A 78 -4.48 -4.03 13.33
N SER A 79 -3.83 -3.88 14.49
CA SER A 79 -4.18 -2.87 15.50
C SER A 79 -3.79 -1.44 15.09
N HIS A 80 -3.06 -1.29 13.99
CA HIS A 80 -2.79 -0.02 13.29
C HIS A 80 -3.53 0.01 11.95
N GLY A 81 -4.76 -0.47 11.92
CA GLY A 81 -5.61 -0.38 10.76
C GLY A 81 -6.38 0.93 10.74
N PHE A 82 -6.40 1.55 9.60
CA PHE A 82 -7.34 2.64 9.31
C PHE A 82 -8.63 2.02 8.75
N THR A 83 -9.77 2.67 8.96
CA THR A 83 -10.90 2.36 8.11
C THR A 83 -10.59 2.87 6.70
N ALA A 84 -10.96 2.11 5.69
CA ALA A 84 -10.75 2.52 4.30
C ALA A 84 -11.39 3.88 4.00
N ALA A 85 -12.57 4.13 4.56
CA ALA A 85 -13.27 5.41 4.42
C ALA A 85 -12.47 6.59 4.98
N ALA A 86 -11.80 6.42 6.13
CA ALA A 86 -10.98 7.46 6.73
C ALA A 86 -9.69 7.68 5.94
N TYR A 87 -8.99 6.59 5.60
CA TYR A 87 -7.71 6.67 4.89
C TYR A 87 -7.84 7.28 3.50
N PHE A 88 -8.87 6.89 2.73
CA PHE A 88 -9.12 7.41 1.39
C PHE A 88 -10.03 8.64 1.37
N SER A 89 -10.20 9.33 2.51
CA SER A 89 -11.15 10.46 2.62
C SER A 89 -10.81 11.66 1.73
N SER A 90 -9.53 11.83 1.38
CA SER A 90 -9.08 12.87 0.44
C SER A 90 -9.41 12.55 -1.03
N LEU A 91 -9.80 11.31 -1.33
CA LEU A 91 -10.11 10.85 -2.68
C LEU A 91 -11.62 10.76 -2.94
N THR A 92 -12.02 10.94 -4.19
CA THR A 92 -13.34 10.55 -4.64
C THR A 92 -13.27 9.14 -5.23
N TRP A 93 -13.59 8.14 -4.42
CA TRP A 93 -13.46 6.73 -4.77
C TRP A 93 -14.76 5.96 -4.53
N THR A 94 -14.89 4.77 -5.13
CA THR A 94 -16.10 3.94 -5.02
C THR A 94 -15.82 2.54 -4.50
N VAL A 95 -14.72 1.96 -4.88
CA VAL A 95 -14.36 0.59 -4.55
C VAL A 95 -12.85 0.45 -4.43
N ALA A 96 -12.42 -0.39 -3.49
CA ALA A 96 -11.05 -0.85 -3.39
C ALA A 96 -11.00 -2.38 -3.28
N TYR A 97 -9.88 -2.97 -3.64
CA TYR A 97 -9.60 -4.38 -3.47
C TYR A 97 -8.27 -4.58 -2.76
N GLY A 98 -8.31 -5.34 -1.67
CA GLY A 98 -7.13 -5.85 -0.99
C GLY A 98 -7.00 -7.36 -1.21
N PHE A 99 -5.77 -7.85 -1.30
CA PHE A 99 -5.52 -9.28 -1.39
C PHE A 99 -5.26 -9.86 0.00
N ASP A 100 -6.06 -10.84 0.37
CA ASP A 100 -5.84 -11.63 1.58
C ASP A 100 -4.93 -12.82 1.24
N THR A 101 -3.69 -12.76 1.69
CA THR A 101 -2.68 -13.79 1.41
C THR A 101 -2.94 -15.09 2.18
N GLN A 102 -3.66 -15.05 3.29
CA GLN A 102 -4.00 -16.25 4.08
C GLN A 102 -5.17 -17.00 3.43
N ALA A 103 -6.20 -16.27 3.04
CA ALA A 103 -7.35 -16.83 2.36
C ALA A 103 -7.13 -17.01 0.84
N ASN A 104 -6.03 -16.49 0.30
CA ASN A 104 -5.71 -16.48 -1.14
C ASN A 104 -6.86 -15.92 -1.99
N THR A 105 -7.46 -14.82 -1.55
CA THR A 105 -8.63 -14.24 -2.20
C THR A 105 -8.62 -12.73 -2.17
N TRP A 106 -9.36 -12.13 -3.10
CA TRP A 106 -9.58 -10.68 -3.12
C TRP A 106 -10.74 -10.30 -2.21
N ARG A 107 -10.51 -9.30 -1.37
CA ARG A 107 -11.55 -8.66 -0.54
C ARG A 107 -11.96 -7.35 -1.17
N LYS A 108 -13.26 -7.24 -1.48
CA LYS A 108 -13.87 -6.00 -1.95
C LYS A 108 -14.18 -5.08 -0.77
N ILE A 109 -13.85 -3.82 -0.90
CA ILE A 109 -14.05 -2.75 0.07
C ILE A 109 -14.79 -1.62 -0.62
N THR A 110 -15.79 -1.05 0.01
CA THR A 110 -16.54 0.10 -0.52
C THR A 110 -16.42 1.28 0.44
N SER A 111 -16.71 2.48 -0.05
CA SER A 111 -16.66 3.69 0.77
C SER A 111 -17.70 3.71 1.91
N THR A 112 -18.69 2.83 1.85
CA THR A 112 -19.77 2.71 2.85
C THR A 112 -19.55 1.56 3.84
N THR A 113 -18.61 0.66 3.58
CA THR A 113 -18.27 -0.42 4.50
C THR A 113 -17.23 0.08 5.50
N GLY A 114 -17.41 -0.26 6.78
CA GLY A 114 -16.44 0.07 7.84
C GLY A 114 -15.18 -0.82 7.81
N ASP A 115 -14.79 -1.29 6.63
CA ASP A 115 -13.66 -2.19 6.46
C ASP A 115 -12.33 -1.56 6.87
N ASN A 116 -11.56 -2.29 7.66
CA ASN A 116 -10.20 -1.91 8.00
C ASN A 116 -9.22 -2.31 6.89
N ILE A 117 -8.28 -1.41 6.64
CA ILE A 117 -7.13 -1.63 5.76
C ILE A 117 -5.86 -1.64 6.60
N GLY A 118 -4.91 -2.47 6.23
CA GLY A 118 -3.69 -2.70 7.01
C GLY A 118 -2.50 -1.90 6.49
N GLN A 119 -1.74 -1.34 7.43
CA GLN A 119 -0.46 -0.70 7.14
C GLN A 119 0.51 -1.69 6.46
N GLY A 120 1.32 -1.18 5.54
CA GLY A 120 2.29 -1.97 4.77
C GLY A 120 1.67 -2.85 3.69
N LYS A 121 0.36 -2.72 3.44
CA LYS A 121 -0.35 -3.41 2.36
C LYS A 121 -0.67 -2.47 1.22
N GLY A 122 -0.76 -3.01 0.01
CA GLY A 122 -1.22 -2.29 -1.18
C GLY A 122 -2.67 -2.62 -1.49
N TYR A 123 -3.41 -1.62 -1.95
CA TYR A 123 -4.81 -1.74 -2.34
C TYR A 123 -5.04 -1.18 -3.74
N TRP A 124 -5.77 -1.92 -4.56
CA TRP A 124 -6.32 -1.37 -5.79
C TRP A 124 -7.51 -0.49 -5.45
N VAL A 125 -7.45 0.78 -5.82
CA VAL A 125 -8.50 1.77 -5.55
C VAL A 125 -9.02 2.34 -6.85
N TRP A 126 -10.33 2.31 -7.05
CA TRP A 126 -10.97 2.99 -8.17
C TRP A 126 -11.31 4.42 -7.77
N ALA A 127 -10.54 5.36 -8.26
CA ALA A 127 -10.80 6.78 -8.11
C ALA A 127 -11.64 7.29 -9.29
N THR A 128 -12.70 8.04 -8.99
CA THR A 128 -13.57 8.61 -10.03
C THR A 128 -13.01 9.89 -10.63
N LYS A 129 -12.05 10.51 -9.92
CA LYS A 129 -11.34 11.73 -10.33
C LYS A 129 -9.87 11.60 -9.96
N ALA A 130 -9.03 12.30 -10.70
CA ALA A 130 -7.65 12.52 -10.29
C ALA A 130 -7.62 13.37 -9.01
N GLY A 131 -6.64 13.11 -8.16
CA GLY A 131 -6.47 13.80 -6.88
C GLY A 131 -5.18 13.40 -6.19
N GLU A 132 -5.07 13.76 -4.93
CA GLU A 132 -3.96 13.40 -4.08
C GLU A 132 -4.47 12.68 -2.83
N LEU A 133 -3.93 11.52 -2.57
CA LEU A 133 -4.15 10.85 -1.30
C LEU A 133 -3.23 11.49 -0.26
N VAL A 134 -3.84 11.94 0.83
CA VAL A 134 -3.13 12.42 2.03
C VAL A 134 -3.27 11.33 3.08
N PRO A 135 -2.21 10.54 3.33
CA PRO A 135 -2.22 9.42 4.29
C PRO A 135 -2.43 9.87 5.73
#